data_05eb0bdf2a84fb1274f6db2971894d2a
#
_entry.id   05eb0bdf2a84fb1274f6db2971894d2a
#
_cell.length_a   1.000
_cell.length_b   1.000
_cell.length_c   1.000
_cell.angle_alpha   90.00
_cell.angle_beta   90.00
_cell.angle_gamma   90.00
#
_symmetry.space_group_name_H-M   'P 1'
#
loop_
_entity.id
_entity.type
_entity.pdbx_description
1 polymer ?
#
loop_
_entity_poly.entity_id
_entity_poly.type
_entity_poly.pdbx_seq_one_letter_code
_entity_poly.pdbx_strand_id
1 'polypeptide(L)'
;MPLKAGEVNLGTTVMAVKFGDGVIIGADSRTTTGAYIANRVTDKLTPVHDKIFCCRSGSAADTQAIADIVHGEDPTVQSASALFQELCYQNKDNLTAGIIVAGWDKYEGGSVYIIPLGGSLHKQPFAIGGSGSTYIYGYCDTAYKEGMTREEAIEFVRTAIALAISRDGSSGGCIRLAVITQQGVERIFTPGDKLPKFWQDELKL
;
A
#
# COMPACT_ATOMS: atom_id res chain seq x y z
N MET A 1 -17.14 7.80 -13.04
CA MET A 1 -18.47 7.46 -12.49
C MET A 1 -18.76 8.45 -11.38
N PRO A 2 -19.91 9.12 -11.31
CA PRO A 2 -20.23 9.97 -10.18
C PRO A 2 -20.40 9.10 -8.92
N LEU A 3 -19.88 9.58 -7.78
CA LEU A 3 -20.02 8.92 -6.48
C LEU A 3 -21.51 8.77 -6.13
N LYS A 4 -21.89 7.62 -5.56
CA LYS A 4 -23.25 7.43 -5.02
C LYS A 4 -23.42 8.34 -3.78
N ALA A 5 -24.64 8.76 -3.49
CA ALA A 5 -24.92 9.61 -2.31
C ALA A 5 -24.45 8.87 -1.03
N GLY A 6 -23.50 9.46 -0.31
CA GLY A 6 -22.87 8.88 0.88
C GLY A 6 -21.56 8.12 0.63
N GLU A 7 -21.12 7.96 -0.62
CA GLU A 7 -19.84 7.34 -0.97
C GLU A 7 -18.69 8.33 -0.72
N VAL A 8 -17.76 7.95 0.13
CA VAL A 8 -16.61 8.77 0.50
C VAL A 8 -15.39 8.28 -0.29
N ASN A 9 -14.88 9.11 -1.18
CA ASN A 9 -13.61 8.82 -1.84
C ASN A 9 -12.47 9.08 -0.86
N LEU A 10 -11.94 8.01 -0.27
CA LEU A 10 -10.79 8.08 0.63
C LEU A 10 -9.51 8.15 -0.23
N GLY A 11 -8.91 9.33 -0.26
CA GLY A 11 -7.61 9.52 -0.93
C GLY A 11 -6.53 8.68 -0.27
N THR A 12 -5.67 8.08 -1.08
CA THR A 12 -4.63 7.17 -0.60
C THR A 12 -3.55 6.96 -1.65
N THR A 13 -2.31 6.85 -1.20
CA THR A 13 -1.22 6.27 -1.99
C THR A 13 -0.63 5.09 -1.25
N VAL A 14 -0.70 3.91 -1.82
CA VAL A 14 -0.11 2.69 -1.27
C VAL A 14 0.78 2.01 -2.31
N MET A 15 1.83 1.36 -1.86
CA MET A 15 2.79 0.70 -2.71
C MET A 15 3.43 -0.48 -2.00
N ALA A 16 3.78 -1.52 -2.75
CA ALA A 16 4.68 -2.58 -2.29
C ALA A 16 5.66 -2.97 -3.40
N VAL A 17 6.85 -3.42 -3.01
CA VAL A 17 7.89 -3.89 -3.92
C VAL A 17 8.64 -5.07 -3.31
N LYS A 18 8.96 -6.05 -4.14
CA LYS A 18 9.89 -7.13 -3.81
C LYS A 18 11.33 -6.67 -4.03
N PHE A 19 12.19 -6.98 -3.06
CA PHE A 19 13.64 -6.86 -3.17
C PHE A 19 14.31 -8.20 -2.85
N GLY A 20 15.64 -8.30 -2.91
CA GLY A 20 16.35 -9.57 -2.78
C GLY A 20 15.81 -10.51 -1.70
N ASP A 21 15.82 -10.05 -0.44
CA ASP A 21 15.51 -10.89 0.73
C ASP A 21 14.07 -10.75 1.25
N GLY A 22 13.24 -9.90 0.65
CA GLY A 22 11.91 -9.67 1.20
C GLY A 22 11.05 -8.73 0.38
N VAL A 23 10.16 -8.03 1.09
CA VAL A 23 9.26 -7.02 0.51
C VAL A 23 9.24 -5.76 1.35
N ILE A 24 8.98 -4.63 0.70
CA ILE A 24 8.66 -3.38 1.37
C ILE A 24 7.24 -3.00 0.99
N ILE A 25 6.46 -2.63 1.98
CA ILE A 25 5.12 -2.08 1.79
C ILE A 25 5.10 -0.68 2.41
N GLY A 26 4.49 0.27 1.73
CA GLY A 26 4.47 1.66 2.16
C GLY A 26 3.17 2.38 1.82
N ALA A 27 2.87 3.42 2.60
CA ALA A 27 1.70 4.25 2.41
C ALA A 27 1.92 5.69 2.91
N ASP A 28 1.14 6.61 2.37
CA ASP A 28 0.90 7.93 2.96
C ASP A 28 0.00 7.83 4.20
N SER A 29 -0.25 8.95 4.87
CA SER A 29 -1.04 8.94 6.11
C SER A 29 -2.30 9.81 6.09
N ARG A 30 -2.64 10.45 4.97
CA ARG A 30 -3.81 11.30 4.86
C ARG A 30 -5.07 10.48 4.64
N THR A 31 -6.13 10.79 5.41
CA THR A 31 -7.50 10.32 5.16
C THR A 31 -8.39 11.52 4.89
N THR A 32 -9.08 11.50 3.76
CA THR A 32 -9.97 12.58 3.33
C THR A 32 -11.43 12.13 3.33
N THR A 33 -12.33 13.06 3.58
CA THR A 33 -13.77 12.91 3.39
C THR A 33 -14.21 14.02 2.42
N GLY A 34 -14.26 13.69 1.14
CA GLY A 34 -14.36 14.70 0.08
C GLY A 34 -13.15 15.63 0.10
N ALA A 35 -13.38 16.95 0.22
CA ALA A 35 -12.32 17.96 0.30
C ALA A 35 -11.76 18.15 1.73
N TYR A 36 -12.35 17.52 2.74
CA TYR A 36 -11.96 17.68 4.14
C TYR A 36 -10.94 16.62 4.55
N ILE A 37 -9.84 17.03 5.22
CA ILE A 37 -8.86 16.12 5.78
C ILE A 37 -9.35 15.65 7.15
N ALA A 38 -9.86 14.42 7.22
CA ALA A 38 -10.39 13.82 8.44
C ALA A 38 -9.26 13.37 9.40
N ASN A 39 -8.14 12.85 8.86
CA ASN A 39 -6.98 12.45 9.64
C ASN A 39 -5.70 12.63 8.82
N ARG A 40 -4.63 13.11 9.45
CA ARG A 40 -3.32 13.36 8.83
C ARG A 40 -2.27 12.29 9.14
N VAL A 41 -2.55 11.39 10.09
CA VAL A 41 -1.58 10.46 10.65
C VAL A 41 -2.11 9.01 10.69
N THR A 42 -3.03 8.68 9.81
CA THR A 42 -3.58 7.32 9.69
C THR A 42 -2.48 6.32 9.36
N ASP A 43 -2.45 5.19 10.07
CA ASP A 43 -1.65 4.04 9.67
C ASP A 43 -2.46 3.16 8.69
N LYS A 44 -2.02 3.12 7.43
CA LYS A 44 -2.67 2.36 6.36
C LYS A 44 -2.03 0.97 6.15
N LEU A 45 -0.97 0.65 6.93
CA LEU A 45 -0.30 -0.64 6.92
C LEU A 45 -0.94 -1.54 7.97
N THR A 46 -1.81 -2.44 7.56
CA THR A 46 -2.52 -3.35 8.47
C THR A 46 -1.80 -4.68 8.54
N PRO A 47 -1.32 -5.12 9.72
CA PRO A 47 -0.78 -6.46 9.89
C PRO A 47 -1.90 -7.49 9.75
N VAL A 48 -1.67 -8.49 8.92
CA VAL A 48 -2.57 -9.65 8.73
C VAL A 48 -2.03 -10.84 9.52
N HIS A 49 -0.71 -10.99 9.54
CA HIS A 49 0.04 -12.00 10.27
C HIS A 49 1.42 -11.42 10.61
N ASP A 50 2.25 -12.14 11.37
CA ASP A 50 3.57 -11.70 11.83
C ASP A 50 4.46 -11.13 10.70
N LYS A 51 4.38 -11.72 9.50
CA LYS A 51 5.18 -11.32 8.33
C LYS A 51 4.33 -11.07 7.09
N ILE A 52 3.04 -10.77 7.26
CA ILE A 52 2.12 -10.47 6.16
C ILE A 52 1.38 -9.19 6.50
N PHE A 53 1.43 -8.22 5.62
CA PHE A 53 0.75 -6.94 5.74
C PHE A 53 -0.16 -6.71 4.54
N CYS A 54 -1.21 -5.95 4.75
CA CYS A 54 -1.99 -5.40 3.66
C CYS A 54 -2.09 -3.88 3.75
N CYS A 55 -2.15 -3.26 2.59
CA CYS A 55 -2.56 -1.87 2.42
C CYS A 55 -3.84 -1.84 1.62
N ARG A 56 -4.74 -0.94 1.98
CA ARG A 56 -6.00 -0.80 1.28
C ARG A 56 -6.41 0.66 1.16
N SER A 57 -7.09 0.94 0.09
CA SER A 57 -7.94 2.10 -0.08
C SER A 57 -9.38 1.63 0.20
N GLY A 58 -9.96 1.99 1.37
CA GLY A 58 -11.33 1.61 1.75
C GLY A 58 -11.54 1.29 3.24
N SER A 59 -12.67 0.70 3.60
CA SER A 59 -13.14 0.48 4.98
C SER A 59 -12.22 -0.37 5.86
N ALA A 60 -11.98 0.08 7.11
CA ALA A 60 -11.14 -0.58 8.09
C ALA A 60 -11.74 -1.89 8.65
N ALA A 61 -13.07 -2.01 8.64
CA ALA A 61 -13.76 -3.13 9.29
C ALA A 61 -13.52 -4.47 8.59
N ASP A 62 -13.44 -4.46 7.25
CA ASP A 62 -13.37 -5.69 6.46
C ASP A 62 -12.02 -6.40 6.57
N THR A 63 -10.93 -5.65 6.80
CA THR A 63 -9.59 -6.25 6.94
C THR A 63 -9.35 -6.87 8.31
N GLN A 64 -9.96 -6.32 9.35
CA GLN A 64 -9.87 -6.89 10.70
C GLN A 64 -10.51 -8.28 10.73
N ALA A 65 -11.66 -8.45 10.07
CA ALA A 65 -12.32 -9.75 9.97
C ALA A 65 -11.46 -10.82 9.28
N ILE A 66 -10.65 -10.41 8.28
CA ILE A 66 -9.73 -11.33 7.59
C ILE A 66 -8.53 -11.68 8.46
N ALA A 67 -7.95 -10.70 9.15
CA ALA A 67 -6.87 -10.93 10.10
C ALA A 67 -7.28 -11.96 11.17
N ASP A 68 -8.51 -11.86 11.67
CA ASP A 68 -9.05 -12.79 12.68
C ASP A 68 -9.22 -14.23 12.12
N ILE A 69 -9.50 -14.38 10.83
CA ILE A 69 -9.62 -15.72 10.19
C ILE A 69 -8.24 -16.35 9.96
N VAL A 70 -7.21 -15.55 9.70
CA VAL A 70 -5.84 -16.01 9.39
C VAL A 70 -5.05 -16.38 10.65
N HIS A 71 -5.49 -15.98 11.84
CA HIS A 71 -4.77 -16.15 13.11
C HIS A 71 -4.59 -17.59 13.61
N GLY A 72 -4.93 -18.61 12.88
CA GLY A 72 -4.86 -20.00 13.38
C GLY A 72 -3.76 -20.90 12.81
N GLU A 73 -3.15 -20.54 11.69
CA GLU A 73 -2.13 -21.33 10.99
C GLU A 73 -1.01 -20.41 10.47
N ASP A 74 0.14 -20.96 10.13
CA ASP A 74 1.28 -20.23 9.52
C ASP A 74 0.97 -20.00 8.00
N PRO A 75 0.20 -18.96 7.61
CA PRO A 75 -0.31 -18.84 6.27
C PRO A 75 0.80 -18.43 5.31
N THR A 76 0.71 -18.89 4.06
CA THR A 76 1.52 -18.34 2.99
C THR A 76 0.94 -16.98 2.56
N VAL A 77 1.80 -16.11 1.99
CA VAL A 77 1.34 -14.84 1.41
C VAL A 77 0.27 -15.08 0.34
N GLN A 78 0.42 -16.15 -0.44
CA GLN A 78 -0.55 -16.56 -1.45
C GLN A 78 -1.91 -16.92 -0.83
N SER A 79 -1.94 -17.75 0.22
CA SER A 79 -3.19 -18.17 0.87
C SER A 79 -3.91 -16.97 1.49
N ALA A 80 -3.19 -16.09 2.18
CA ALA A 80 -3.75 -14.85 2.70
C ALA A 80 -4.33 -13.97 1.58
N SER A 81 -3.61 -13.83 0.47
CA SER A 81 -4.07 -13.03 -0.69
C SER A 81 -5.32 -13.62 -1.35
N ALA A 82 -5.42 -14.96 -1.41
CA ALA A 82 -6.60 -15.63 -1.96
C ALA A 82 -7.85 -15.41 -1.10
N LEU A 83 -7.72 -15.39 0.23
CA LEU A 83 -8.82 -15.07 1.14
C LEU A 83 -9.29 -13.61 0.95
N PHE A 84 -8.36 -12.67 0.81
CA PHE A 84 -8.70 -11.28 0.48
C PHE A 84 -9.43 -11.18 -0.86
N GLN A 85 -8.95 -11.89 -1.85
CA GLN A 85 -9.56 -11.91 -3.18
C GLN A 85 -11.00 -12.46 -3.14
N GLU A 86 -11.23 -13.55 -2.43
CA GLU A 86 -12.58 -14.13 -2.31
C GLU A 86 -13.55 -13.15 -1.65
N LEU A 87 -13.14 -12.52 -0.56
CA LEU A 87 -13.96 -11.52 0.14
C LEU A 87 -14.25 -10.28 -0.72
N CYS A 88 -13.24 -9.80 -1.47
CA CYS A 88 -13.42 -8.70 -2.41
C CYS A 88 -14.38 -9.08 -3.54
N TYR A 89 -14.28 -10.30 -4.05
CA TYR A 89 -15.14 -10.79 -5.14
C TYR A 89 -16.60 -10.97 -4.69
N GLN A 90 -16.81 -11.55 -3.50
CA GLN A 90 -18.17 -11.73 -2.92
C GLN A 90 -18.86 -10.39 -2.65
N ASN A 91 -18.08 -9.34 -2.35
CA ASN A 91 -18.60 -8.01 -2.04
C ASN A 91 -18.33 -6.97 -3.14
N LYS A 92 -18.01 -7.38 -4.36
CA LYS A 92 -17.60 -6.52 -5.48
C LYS A 92 -18.52 -5.35 -5.78
N ASP A 93 -19.82 -5.50 -5.55
CA ASP A 93 -20.82 -4.47 -5.81
C ASP A 93 -20.84 -3.37 -4.73
N ASN A 94 -20.23 -3.64 -3.56
CA ASN A 94 -20.18 -2.75 -2.41
C ASN A 94 -18.77 -2.25 -2.07
N LEU A 95 -17.74 -2.93 -2.58
CA LEU A 95 -16.34 -2.60 -2.31
C LEU A 95 -15.71 -1.82 -3.47
N THR A 96 -15.38 -0.57 -3.22
CA THR A 96 -14.62 0.29 -4.14
C THR A 96 -13.15 0.38 -3.70
N ALA A 97 -12.51 -0.77 -3.41
CA ALA A 97 -11.16 -0.77 -2.86
C ALA A 97 -10.22 -1.68 -3.65
N GLY A 98 -9.04 -1.17 -3.95
CA GLY A 98 -7.89 -1.99 -4.33
C GLY A 98 -7.09 -2.37 -3.09
N ILE A 99 -6.66 -3.63 -2.99
CA ILE A 99 -5.88 -4.14 -1.86
C ILE A 99 -4.53 -4.60 -2.37
N ILE A 100 -3.46 -4.24 -1.66
CA ILE A 100 -2.13 -4.80 -1.85
C ILE A 100 -1.82 -5.66 -0.63
N VAL A 101 -1.45 -6.92 -0.86
CA VAL A 101 -0.97 -7.84 0.17
C VAL A 101 0.50 -8.12 -0.11
N ALA A 102 1.35 -7.91 0.89
CA ALA A 102 2.78 -8.18 0.77
C ALA A 102 3.30 -8.83 2.04
N GLY A 103 4.20 -9.78 1.88
CA GLY A 103 4.74 -10.51 3.01
C GLY A 103 5.88 -11.43 2.64
N TRP A 104 6.34 -12.15 3.65
CA TRP A 104 7.38 -13.16 3.53
C TRP A 104 6.90 -14.50 4.12
N ASP A 105 7.09 -15.56 3.37
CA ASP A 105 6.90 -16.93 3.84
C ASP A 105 8.08 -17.83 3.46
N LYS A 106 8.20 -18.96 4.13
CA LYS A 106 9.32 -19.91 3.95
C LYS A 106 9.33 -20.64 2.60
N TYR A 107 8.23 -20.59 1.85
CA TYR A 107 8.09 -21.32 0.58
C TYR A 107 8.49 -20.47 -0.61
N GLU A 108 8.06 -19.21 -0.66
CA GLU A 108 8.29 -18.31 -1.80
C GLU A 108 9.17 -17.10 -1.46
N GLY A 109 9.54 -16.94 -0.19
CA GLY A 109 10.23 -15.74 0.28
C GLY A 109 9.32 -14.53 0.22
N GLY A 110 9.87 -13.38 -0.19
CA GLY A 110 9.09 -12.15 -0.35
C GLY A 110 8.14 -12.22 -1.56
N SER A 111 6.87 -11.89 -1.35
CA SER A 111 5.84 -11.88 -2.40
C SER A 111 4.91 -10.67 -2.27
N VAL A 112 4.52 -10.13 -3.42
CA VAL A 112 3.58 -9.00 -3.54
C VAL A 112 2.41 -9.42 -4.40
N TYR A 113 1.20 -9.22 -3.90
CA TYR A 113 -0.05 -9.47 -4.59
C TYR A 113 -0.90 -8.20 -4.62
N ILE A 114 -1.56 -7.97 -5.75
CA ILE A 114 -2.54 -6.90 -5.89
C ILE A 114 -3.90 -7.49 -6.25
N ILE A 115 -4.93 -6.95 -5.60
CA ILE A 115 -6.34 -7.23 -5.86
C ILE A 115 -6.98 -5.91 -6.29
N PRO A 116 -7.08 -5.65 -7.60
CA PRO A 116 -7.75 -4.45 -8.11
C PRO A 116 -9.26 -4.51 -7.91
N LEU A 117 -9.93 -3.39 -8.21
CA LEU A 117 -11.38 -3.32 -8.33
C LEU A 117 -11.89 -4.42 -9.27
N GLY A 118 -12.83 -5.24 -8.80
CA GLY A 118 -13.30 -6.41 -9.55
C GLY A 118 -12.84 -7.75 -9.01
N GLY A 119 -11.86 -7.76 -8.07
CA GLY A 119 -11.52 -8.94 -7.28
C GLY A 119 -10.67 -9.99 -8.01
N SER A 120 -9.90 -9.61 -9.03
CA SER A 120 -8.85 -10.48 -9.58
C SER A 120 -7.61 -10.48 -8.70
N LEU A 121 -6.82 -11.57 -8.72
CA LEU A 121 -5.59 -11.70 -7.94
C LEU A 121 -4.39 -11.76 -8.87
N HIS A 122 -3.43 -10.87 -8.70
CA HIS A 122 -2.21 -10.83 -9.50
C HIS A 122 -0.97 -10.77 -8.61
N LYS A 123 -0.02 -11.69 -8.85
CA LYS A 123 1.32 -11.64 -8.26
C LYS A 123 2.21 -10.77 -9.15
N GLN A 124 2.88 -9.78 -8.55
CA GLN A 124 3.73 -8.85 -9.30
C GLN A 124 4.99 -8.51 -8.50
N PRO A 125 6.08 -8.07 -9.17
CA PRO A 125 7.30 -7.65 -8.49
C PRO A 125 7.11 -6.35 -7.70
N PHE A 126 6.22 -5.47 -8.14
CA PHE A 126 5.73 -4.31 -7.39
C PHE A 126 4.26 -4.05 -7.71
N ALA A 127 3.58 -3.40 -6.79
CA ALA A 127 2.20 -2.98 -6.94
C ALA A 127 2.00 -1.57 -6.39
N ILE A 128 1.16 -0.78 -7.04
CA ILE A 128 0.78 0.56 -6.60
C ILE A 128 -0.74 0.68 -6.60
N GLY A 129 -1.29 1.43 -5.66
CA GLY A 129 -2.74 1.59 -5.53
C GLY A 129 -3.14 2.90 -4.86
N GLY A 130 -4.44 3.17 -4.87
CA GLY A 130 -5.02 4.41 -4.38
C GLY A 130 -5.02 5.54 -5.42
N SER A 131 -5.62 6.69 -5.06
CA SER A 131 -5.76 7.85 -5.96
C SER A 131 -4.42 8.41 -6.44
N GLY A 132 -3.39 8.39 -5.59
CA GLY A 132 -2.06 8.89 -5.92
C GLY A 132 -1.27 7.98 -6.84
N SER A 133 -1.66 6.71 -7.01
CA SER A 133 -0.94 5.75 -7.85
C SER A 133 -0.84 6.21 -9.31
N THR A 134 -1.85 6.90 -9.83
CA THR A 134 -1.89 7.38 -11.22
C THR A 134 -0.76 8.37 -11.55
N TYR A 135 -0.26 9.09 -10.56
CA TYR A 135 0.82 10.07 -10.73
C TYR A 135 2.22 9.44 -10.78
N ILE A 136 2.36 8.18 -10.35
CA ILE A 136 3.67 7.55 -10.16
C ILE A 136 3.94 6.33 -11.05
N TYR A 137 3.03 5.92 -11.93
CA TYR A 137 3.28 4.83 -12.87
C TYR A 137 4.56 5.05 -13.68
N GLY A 138 4.72 6.23 -14.28
CA GLY A 138 5.91 6.54 -15.08
C GLY A 138 7.21 6.50 -14.29
N TYR A 139 7.19 6.98 -13.04
CA TYR A 139 8.34 6.86 -12.15
C TYR A 139 8.65 5.40 -11.83
N CYS A 140 7.64 4.61 -11.47
CA CYS A 140 7.82 3.20 -11.13
C CYS A 140 8.38 2.40 -12.32
N ASP A 141 7.84 2.59 -13.51
CA ASP A 141 8.30 1.91 -14.73
C ASP A 141 9.75 2.25 -15.09
N THR A 142 10.20 3.46 -14.78
CA THR A 142 11.56 3.92 -15.10
C THR A 142 12.57 3.55 -14.00
N ALA A 143 12.17 3.64 -12.73
CA ALA A 143 13.06 3.50 -11.59
C ALA A 143 13.13 2.09 -11.02
N TYR A 144 12.12 1.24 -11.29
CA TYR A 144 12.14 -0.15 -10.83
C TYR A 144 13.27 -0.93 -11.48
N LYS A 145 13.97 -1.71 -10.66
CA LYS A 145 15.00 -2.67 -11.11
C LYS A 145 14.80 -3.99 -10.40
N GLU A 146 14.88 -5.09 -11.13
CA GLU A 146 14.90 -6.41 -10.52
C GLU A 146 16.17 -6.59 -9.68
N GLY A 147 16.05 -7.22 -8.51
CA GLY A 147 17.20 -7.47 -7.62
C GLY A 147 17.68 -6.23 -6.84
N MET A 148 16.83 -5.22 -6.64
CA MET A 148 17.15 -4.07 -5.76
C MET A 148 17.68 -4.54 -4.41
N THR A 149 18.66 -3.82 -3.87
CA THR A 149 19.06 -3.94 -2.47
C THR A 149 17.94 -3.39 -1.56
N ARG A 150 18.04 -3.69 -0.27
CA ARG A 150 17.11 -3.17 0.74
C ARG A 150 17.04 -1.63 0.70
N GLU A 151 18.19 -0.98 0.66
CA GLU A 151 18.32 0.48 0.66
C GLU A 151 17.74 1.10 -0.62
N GLU A 152 18.01 0.52 -1.77
CA GLU A 152 17.46 0.95 -3.05
C GLU A 152 15.93 0.81 -3.07
N ALA A 153 15.39 -0.30 -2.54
CA ALA A 153 13.96 -0.53 -2.48
C ALA A 153 13.25 0.42 -1.49
N ILE A 154 13.87 0.73 -0.34
CA ILE A 154 13.36 1.74 0.61
C ILE A 154 13.27 3.11 -0.09
N GLU A 155 14.35 3.52 -0.77
CA GLU A 155 14.38 4.81 -1.46
C GLU A 155 13.39 4.86 -2.62
N PHE A 156 13.26 3.77 -3.38
CA PHE A 156 12.29 3.64 -4.46
C PHE A 156 10.85 3.87 -3.95
N VAL A 157 10.42 3.16 -2.90
CA VAL A 157 9.07 3.30 -2.34
C VAL A 157 8.86 4.67 -1.72
N ARG A 158 9.84 5.20 -0.96
CA ARG A 158 9.76 6.51 -0.33
C ARG A 158 9.59 7.62 -1.37
N THR A 159 10.40 7.59 -2.42
CA THR A 159 10.35 8.58 -3.50
C THR A 159 9.05 8.49 -4.28
N ALA A 160 8.59 7.29 -4.60
CA ALA A 160 7.31 7.08 -5.28
C ALA A 160 6.14 7.70 -4.50
N ILE A 161 6.03 7.39 -3.20
CA ILE A 161 4.95 7.93 -2.37
C ILE A 161 5.08 9.46 -2.20
N ALA A 162 6.29 9.98 -2.04
CA ALA A 162 6.52 11.42 -1.94
C ALA A 162 6.12 12.16 -3.24
N LEU A 163 6.42 11.58 -4.41
CA LEU A 163 5.97 12.11 -5.70
C LEU A 163 4.45 12.12 -5.81
N ALA A 164 3.78 11.05 -5.37
CA ALA A 164 2.32 11.00 -5.34
C ALA A 164 1.74 12.07 -4.41
N ILE A 165 2.28 12.21 -3.19
CA ILE A 165 1.87 13.24 -2.22
C ILE A 165 1.99 14.65 -2.81
N SER A 166 3.02 14.91 -3.62
CA SER A 166 3.25 16.24 -4.23
C SER A 166 2.19 16.60 -5.27
N ARG A 167 1.49 15.65 -5.87
CA ARG A 167 0.51 15.86 -6.95
C ARG A 167 -0.92 15.49 -6.58
N ASP A 168 -1.12 14.47 -5.77
CA ASP A 168 -2.45 14.04 -5.33
C ASP A 168 -2.89 14.81 -4.08
N GLY A 169 -3.83 15.72 -4.22
CA GLY A 169 -4.39 16.47 -3.10
C GLY A 169 -5.05 15.62 -2.02
N SER A 170 -5.43 14.39 -2.35
CA SER A 170 -6.03 13.42 -1.42
C SER A 170 -5.00 12.59 -0.67
N SER A 171 -3.73 12.59 -1.10
CA SER A 171 -2.61 11.95 -0.41
C SER A 171 -1.77 12.99 0.34
N GLY A 172 -1.13 12.60 1.47
CA GLY A 172 -0.33 13.55 2.23
C GLY A 172 0.08 13.06 3.61
N GLY A 173 0.58 13.98 4.43
CA GLY A 173 1.02 13.72 5.81
C GLY A 173 2.42 13.16 5.88
N CYS A 174 2.60 11.99 6.46
CA CYS A 174 3.87 11.28 6.62
C CYS A 174 3.89 10.00 5.76
N ILE A 175 5.07 9.40 5.61
CA ILE A 175 5.24 8.10 4.95
C ILE A 175 5.56 7.05 6.02
N ARG A 176 4.84 5.93 5.99
CA ARG A 176 5.13 4.72 6.75
C ARG A 176 5.51 3.60 5.82
N LEU A 177 6.61 2.92 6.14
CA LEU A 177 7.06 1.72 5.45
C LEU A 177 7.13 0.55 6.45
N ALA A 178 6.91 -0.65 5.95
CA ALA A 178 7.27 -1.89 6.64
C ALA A 178 8.18 -2.71 5.72
N VAL A 179 9.38 -3.00 6.19
CA VAL A 179 10.33 -3.91 5.56
C VAL A 179 10.11 -5.28 6.17
N ILE A 180 9.75 -6.26 5.36
CA ILE A 180 9.35 -7.61 5.78
C ILE A 180 10.31 -8.60 5.19
N THR A 181 11.02 -9.34 6.04
CA THR A 181 12.03 -10.33 5.66
C THR A 181 11.83 -11.63 6.47
N GLN A 182 12.70 -12.59 6.25
CA GLN A 182 12.78 -13.79 7.09
C GLN A 182 12.96 -13.47 8.58
N GLN A 183 13.73 -12.42 8.90
CA GLN A 183 14.07 -12.01 10.26
C GLN A 183 12.91 -11.34 10.99
N GLY A 184 11.88 -10.89 10.26
CA GLY A 184 10.73 -10.20 10.84
C GLY A 184 10.38 -8.90 10.10
N VAL A 185 9.75 -8.00 10.83
CA VAL A 185 9.24 -6.73 10.31
C VAL A 185 9.95 -5.55 10.96
N GLU A 186 10.46 -4.65 10.15
CA GLU A 186 10.99 -3.36 10.56
C GLU A 186 10.09 -2.23 10.06
N ARG A 187 9.63 -1.38 10.95
CA ARG A 187 8.83 -0.20 10.62
C ARG A 187 9.71 1.02 10.47
N ILE A 188 9.55 1.75 9.36
CA ILE A 188 10.25 3.00 9.07
C ILE A 188 9.22 4.11 8.96
N PHE A 189 9.49 5.21 9.66
CA PHE A 189 8.63 6.39 9.67
C PHE A 189 9.38 7.60 9.13
N THR A 190 8.79 8.28 8.15
CA THR A 190 9.30 9.54 7.60
C THR A 190 8.25 10.63 7.85
N PRO A 191 8.53 11.61 8.75
CA PRO A 191 7.60 12.70 9.02
C PRO A 191 7.46 13.63 7.82
N GLY A 192 6.33 14.35 7.75
CA GLY A 192 5.97 15.17 6.60
C GLY A 192 6.97 16.29 6.24
N ASP A 193 7.65 16.85 7.25
CA ASP A 193 8.69 17.87 7.08
C ASP A 193 10.06 17.31 6.61
N LYS A 194 10.21 15.99 6.59
CA LYS A 194 11.41 15.25 6.14
C LYS A 194 11.19 14.50 4.82
N LEU A 195 10.04 14.68 4.18
CA LEU A 195 9.79 14.09 2.85
C LEU A 195 10.74 14.67 1.81
N PRO A 196 11.13 13.87 0.79
CA PRO A 196 11.86 14.41 -0.36
C PRO A 196 11.12 15.60 -0.97
N LYS A 197 11.85 16.66 -1.30
CA LYS A 197 11.32 17.84 -1.99
C LYS A 197 11.64 17.74 -3.48
N PHE A 198 10.69 18.19 -4.29
CA PHE A 198 10.80 18.15 -5.74
C PHE A 198 10.73 19.57 -6.28
N TRP A 199 10.93 19.74 -7.60
CA TRP A 199 11.04 21.03 -8.24
C TRP A 199 9.94 22.04 -7.86
N GLN A 200 8.65 21.60 -7.83
CA GLN A 200 7.55 22.51 -7.48
C GLN A 200 7.57 22.97 -6.01
N ASP A 201 8.21 22.21 -5.13
CA ASP A 201 8.30 22.52 -3.69
C ASP A 201 9.39 23.58 -3.41
N GLU A 202 10.25 23.85 -4.40
CA GLU A 202 11.32 24.86 -4.33
C GLU A 202 10.86 26.21 -4.86
N LEU A 203 9.72 26.28 -5.53
CA LEU A 203 9.15 27.54 -5.99
C LEU A 203 8.76 28.38 -4.77
N LYS A 204 9.56 29.39 -4.48
CA LYS A 204 9.22 30.45 -3.51
C LYS A 204 8.14 31.31 -4.16
N LEU A 205 6.91 31.19 -3.68
CA LEU A 205 5.83 32.12 -3.99
C LEU A 205 6.06 33.45 -3.28
#